data_658e5dd0f8b7436e711587e3f5c85091
#
_entry.id   658e5dd0f8b7436e711587e3f5c85091
#
_cell.length_a   1.000
_cell.length_b   1.000
_cell.length_c   1.000
_cell.angle_alpha   90.00
_cell.angle_beta   90.00
_cell.angle_gamma   90.00
#
_symmetry.space_group_name_H-M   'P 1'
#
loop_
_entity.id
_entity.type
_entity.pdbx_description
1 polymer ?
#
loop_
_entity_poly.entity_id
_entity_poly.type
_entity_poly.pdbx_seq_one_letter_code
_entity_poly.pdbx_strand_id
1 'polypeptide(L)'
;EPEDATTQYSNDNDNTAIARAQYNGTELPDIGSNNWAVTGSHTTTSAGLLANDMHLGLQVPIIWYRAQLNYQESGSDVQVTGVSLPGIPGIVVGTNGHIAWGFTNANLDNVDWIELDETTPTSTVTERIPLPDGEHTFEFEISSYGPVKELNGKRYALNWVAHHPFAANLGIINFGNAKNVQAAIKIGQRIAIPTQNLVIVDEDGNAVWLPGGSVMERQQASFTAVPEQEAVNITPKRALKLPMVLNPDMGRIWTANARVISADDFKVWGDGGYALGARGQQIRDRLFEKDIFTETDFYAIQLDNHARFLIPWQHLLYGLLNMQDIEFKPDLAYLNTWDECACEDSVGYTLVKYFRQEVVQTLFGGVLSTLDQQGVNSRTLLRGIEPAVWQLIHSQPESWLP
;
A
#
# COMPACT_ATOMS: atom_id res chain seq x y z
N GLU A 1 27.06 -7.11 -16.09
CA GLU A 1 26.49 -7.11 -14.71
C GLU A 1 26.87 -5.78 -14.09
N PRO A 2 25.93 -4.94 -13.62
CA PRO A 2 26.28 -3.80 -12.83
C PRO A 2 26.82 -4.33 -11.49
N GLU A 3 28.00 -3.92 -11.12
CA GLU A 3 28.59 -4.20 -9.81
C GLU A 3 27.62 -3.75 -8.72
N ASP A 4 27.35 -4.64 -7.79
CA ASP A 4 26.48 -4.42 -6.66
C ASP A 4 27.00 -3.23 -5.84
N ALA A 5 26.26 -2.14 -5.83
CA ALA A 5 26.63 -0.90 -5.13
C ALA A 5 26.75 -1.09 -3.59
N THR A 6 26.46 -2.29 -3.09
CA THR A 6 26.58 -2.62 -1.66
C THR A 6 27.97 -3.07 -1.23
N THR A 7 28.91 -3.34 -2.19
CA THR A 7 30.23 -3.91 -1.87
C THR A 7 31.37 -2.89 -1.81
N GLN A 8 31.15 -1.60 -1.99
CA GLN A 8 32.19 -0.57 -1.95
C GLN A 8 32.25 0.29 -0.68
N TYR A 9 31.81 -0.21 0.45
CA TYR A 9 32.11 0.49 1.70
C TYR A 9 33.37 -0.08 2.32
N SER A 10 34.51 0.60 2.02
CA SER A 10 35.78 0.37 2.69
C SER A 10 35.65 0.62 4.19
N ASN A 11 36.42 -0.15 4.97
CA ASN A 11 36.57 -0.04 6.42
C ASN A 11 37.25 1.27 6.88
N ASP A 12 36.82 2.42 6.37
CA ASP A 12 37.27 3.69 6.89
C ASP A 12 36.37 4.07 8.07
N ASN A 13 36.98 4.17 9.25
CA ASN A 13 36.41 4.57 10.53
C ASN A 13 35.92 6.04 10.52
N ASP A 14 35.18 6.44 9.51
CA ASP A 14 34.56 7.76 9.47
C ASP A 14 33.10 7.64 9.96
N ASN A 15 32.84 8.07 11.18
CA ASN A 15 31.52 8.10 11.78
C ASN A 15 30.47 8.86 10.93
N THR A 16 30.95 9.78 10.06
CA THR A 16 30.08 10.49 9.11
C THR A 16 29.60 9.60 7.96
N ALA A 17 30.41 8.61 7.51
CA ALA A 17 30.02 7.66 6.50
C ALA A 17 28.96 6.67 7.04
N ILE A 18 29.10 6.24 8.30
CA ILE A 18 28.12 5.38 9.00
C ILE A 18 26.80 6.12 9.17
N ALA A 19 26.84 7.39 9.58
CA ALA A 19 25.64 8.24 9.68
C ALA A 19 24.94 8.39 8.31
N ARG A 20 25.70 8.54 7.21
CA ARG A 20 25.13 8.65 5.86
C ARG A 20 24.57 7.31 5.33
N ALA A 21 25.17 6.17 5.69
CA ALA A 21 24.61 4.86 5.33
C ALA A 21 23.28 4.56 6.05
N GLN A 22 23.11 5.06 7.28
CA GLN A 22 21.82 4.99 8.01
C GLN A 22 20.73 5.88 7.40
N TYR A 23 21.11 6.89 6.62
CA TYR A 23 20.25 7.87 6.00
C TYR A 23 19.21 7.29 5.03
N ASN A 24 19.57 6.24 4.29
CA ASN A 24 18.66 5.57 3.35
C ASN A 24 17.47 4.87 4.04
N GLY A 25 17.48 4.75 5.35
CA GLY A 25 16.41 4.10 6.14
C GLY A 25 15.13 4.91 6.26
N THR A 26 15.18 6.24 6.09
CA THR A 26 14.03 7.15 6.27
C THR A 26 13.30 7.48 4.96
N GLU A 27 13.77 6.97 3.84
CA GLU A 27 13.11 7.14 2.55
C GLU A 27 11.84 6.27 2.47
N LEU A 28 10.70 6.91 2.12
CA LEU A 28 9.46 6.17 1.90
C LEU A 28 9.61 5.29 0.65
N PRO A 29 9.17 4.03 0.69
CA PRO A 29 9.25 3.17 -0.48
C PRO A 29 8.36 3.70 -1.60
N ASP A 30 8.88 3.72 -2.82
CA ASP A 30 8.16 4.11 -4.06
C ASP A 30 7.15 3.04 -4.52
N ILE A 31 6.73 2.16 -3.62
CA ILE A 31 5.80 1.07 -3.92
C ILE A 31 4.40 1.47 -3.47
N GLY A 32 3.46 1.40 -4.39
CA GLY A 32 2.07 1.68 -4.10
C GLY A 32 1.16 1.40 -5.28
N SER A 33 -0.06 1.88 -5.20
CA SER A 33 -1.01 1.90 -6.30
C SER A 33 -2.05 2.98 -6.10
N ASN A 34 -2.53 3.52 -7.20
CA ASN A 34 -3.62 4.48 -7.25
C ASN A 34 -4.76 3.89 -8.08
N ASN A 35 -6.00 4.17 -7.70
CA ASN A 35 -7.16 3.78 -8.47
C ASN A 35 -8.26 4.83 -8.27
N TRP A 36 -8.81 5.35 -9.35
CA TRP A 36 -9.89 6.32 -9.31
C TRP A 36 -10.88 6.10 -10.43
N ALA A 37 -12.12 6.50 -10.18
CA ALA A 37 -13.20 6.35 -11.11
C ALA A 37 -14.23 7.47 -10.95
N VAL A 38 -14.97 7.71 -12.02
CA VAL A 38 -16.17 8.55 -12.02
C VAL A 38 -17.33 7.79 -12.65
N THR A 39 -18.54 8.11 -12.19
CA THR A 39 -19.79 7.61 -12.80
C THR A 39 -20.03 8.29 -14.16
N GLY A 40 -20.89 7.71 -14.97
CA GLY A 40 -21.25 8.23 -16.29
C GLY A 40 -21.81 9.66 -16.29
N SER A 41 -22.33 10.16 -15.16
CA SER A 41 -22.73 11.55 -15.01
C SER A 41 -21.57 12.55 -15.08
N HIS A 42 -20.34 12.04 -14.95
CA HIS A 42 -19.11 12.83 -15.00
C HIS A 42 -18.25 12.51 -16.24
N THR A 43 -18.81 11.91 -17.27
CA THR A 43 -18.10 11.60 -18.53
C THR A 43 -18.85 12.11 -19.75
N THR A 44 -18.13 12.30 -20.85
CA THR A 44 -18.74 12.71 -22.12
C THR A 44 -19.49 11.57 -22.80
N THR A 45 -19.18 10.32 -22.46
CA THR A 45 -19.74 9.11 -23.06
C THR A 45 -20.94 8.55 -22.30
N SER A 46 -21.21 9.08 -21.10
CA SER A 46 -22.16 8.53 -20.12
C SER A 46 -21.78 7.14 -19.57
N ALA A 47 -20.70 6.53 -20.01
CA ALA A 47 -20.12 5.33 -19.42
C ALA A 47 -19.23 5.69 -18.21
N GLY A 48 -19.07 4.79 -17.25
CA GLY A 48 -18.11 4.98 -16.17
C GLY A 48 -16.67 5.01 -16.69
N LEU A 49 -15.83 5.84 -16.10
CA LEU A 49 -14.40 5.95 -16.44
C LEU A 49 -13.55 5.56 -15.23
N LEU A 50 -12.52 4.73 -15.48
CA LEU A 50 -11.63 4.21 -14.45
C LEU A 50 -10.17 4.31 -14.90
N ALA A 51 -9.28 4.68 -13.99
CA ALA A 51 -7.84 4.55 -14.14
C ALA A 51 -7.24 3.78 -12.96
N ASN A 52 -6.23 2.98 -13.24
CA ASN A 52 -5.46 2.26 -12.23
C ASN A 52 -3.95 2.39 -12.52
N ASP A 53 -3.23 2.87 -11.55
CA ASP A 53 -1.81 3.17 -11.59
C ASP A 53 -1.09 2.33 -10.53
N MET A 54 -0.66 1.11 -10.93
CA MET A 54 0.09 0.19 -10.07
C MET A 54 1.59 0.47 -10.24
N HIS A 55 2.27 0.94 -9.19
CA HIS A 55 3.69 1.22 -9.19
C HIS A 55 4.40 0.32 -8.17
N LEU A 56 4.98 -0.78 -8.70
CA LEU A 56 5.64 -1.84 -7.91
C LEU A 56 7.18 -1.84 -8.08
N GLY A 57 7.73 -0.72 -8.50
CA GLY A 57 9.16 -0.57 -8.78
C GLY A 57 9.51 -0.91 -10.24
N LEU A 58 10.60 -0.32 -10.71
CA LEU A 58 11.15 -0.55 -12.05
C LEU A 58 12.23 -1.63 -11.97
N GLN A 59 12.00 -2.74 -12.67
CA GLN A 59 12.93 -3.87 -12.70
C GLN A 59 12.85 -4.61 -14.03
N VAL A 60 13.85 -5.44 -14.31
CA VAL A 60 13.88 -6.33 -15.48
C VAL A 60 14.11 -7.77 -14.98
N PRO A 61 13.22 -8.72 -15.31
CA PRO A 61 11.99 -8.54 -16.09
C PRO A 61 10.93 -7.73 -15.32
N ILE A 62 10.08 -7.02 -16.06
CA ILE A 62 8.96 -6.28 -15.45
C ILE A 62 7.93 -7.27 -14.90
N ILE A 63 7.21 -6.83 -13.85
CA ILE A 63 6.24 -7.71 -13.18
C ILE A 63 4.90 -7.79 -13.92
N TRP A 64 4.48 -6.69 -14.55
CA TRP A 64 3.21 -6.59 -15.28
C TRP A 64 3.38 -6.97 -16.75
N TYR A 65 2.53 -7.88 -17.24
CA TYR A 65 2.50 -8.28 -18.63
C TYR A 65 1.18 -7.83 -19.28
N ARG A 66 1.28 -6.98 -20.30
CA ARG A 66 0.13 -6.49 -21.06
C ARG A 66 -0.37 -7.57 -22.01
N ALA A 67 -1.66 -7.91 -21.92
CA ALA A 67 -2.26 -8.99 -22.70
C ALA A 67 -3.70 -8.70 -23.10
N GLN A 68 -4.12 -9.31 -24.22
CA GLN A 68 -5.50 -9.44 -24.59
C GLN A 68 -5.81 -10.93 -24.77
N LEU A 69 -6.81 -11.40 -24.05
CA LEU A 69 -7.31 -12.77 -24.13
C LEU A 69 -8.58 -12.79 -24.97
N ASN A 70 -8.63 -13.66 -25.99
CA ASN A 70 -9.81 -13.88 -26.82
C ASN A 70 -10.16 -15.36 -26.74
N TYR A 71 -11.38 -15.69 -26.32
CA TYR A 71 -11.84 -17.06 -26.17
C TYR A 71 -13.35 -17.15 -26.32
N GLN A 72 -13.85 -18.36 -26.44
CA GLN A 72 -15.30 -18.61 -26.43
C GLN A 72 -15.73 -19.25 -25.12
N GLU A 73 -16.80 -18.72 -24.55
CA GLU A 73 -17.42 -19.29 -23.37
C GLU A 73 -18.93 -19.33 -23.53
N SER A 74 -19.50 -20.53 -23.36
CA SER A 74 -20.94 -20.77 -23.52
C SER A 74 -21.51 -20.28 -24.88
N GLY A 75 -20.70 -20.34 -25.93
CA GLY A 75 -21.09 -19.93 -27.29
C GLY A 75 -21.04 -18.43 -27.55
N SER A 76 -20.48 -17.64 -26.61
CA SER A 76 -20.22 -16.20 -26.77
C SER A 76 -18.73 -15.92 -26.86
N ASP A 77 -18.36 -15.00 -27.75
CA ASP A 77 -16.99 -14.51 -27.83
C ASP A 77 -16.72 -13.59 -26.61
N VAL A 78 -15.62 -13.85 -25.94
CA VAL A 78 -15.14 -13.07 -24.80
C VAL A 78 -13.79 -12.46 -25.15
N GLN A 79 -13.66 -11.16 -24.97
CA GLN A 79 -12.41 -10.44 -25.10
C GLN A 79 -12.12 -9.74 -23.79
N VAL A 80 -10.92 -9.97 -23.24
CA VAL A 80 -10.46 -9.31 -21.99
C VAL A 80 -9.10 -8.71 -22.25
N THR A 81 -8.97 -7.41 -22.01
CA THR A 81 -7.74 -6.65 -22.25
C THR A 81 -7.26 -6.01 -20.96
N GLY A 82 -5.96 -6.06 -20.71
CA GLY A 82 -5.38 -5.43 -19.53
C GLY A 82 -3.99 -5.95 -19.22
N VAL A 83 -3.69 -6.10 -17.92
CA VAL A 83 -2.40 -6.59 -17.44
C VAL A 83 -2.57 -7.81 -16.54
N SER A 84 -1.61 -8.74 -16.64
CA SER A 84 -1.53 -9.95 -15.82
C SER A 84 -0.25 -9.95 -14.98
N LEU A 85 -0.18 -10.88 -14.03
CA LEU A 85 0.99 -11.16 -13.21
C LEU A 85 1.49 -12.58 -13.47
N PRO A 86 2.80 -12.85 -13.33
CA PRO A 86 3.33 -14.21 -13.44
C PRO A 86 2.57 -15.19 -12.52
N GLY A 87 2.13 -16.32 -13.09
CA GLY A 87 1.40 -17.36 -12.37
C GLY A 87 -0.13 -17.15 -12.28
N ILE A 88 -0.67 -16.00 -12.71
CA ILE A 88 -2.12 -15.76 -12.76
C ILE A 88 -2.61 -16.00 -14.19
N PRO A 89 -3.48 -17.01 -14.44
CA PRO A 89 -4.00 -17.34 -15.77
C PRO A 89 -5.18 -16.42 -16.17
N GLY A 90 -5.00 -15.10 -16.08
CA GLY A 90 -6.06 -14.13 -16.37
C GLY A 90 -5.60 -12.69 -16.29
N ILE A 91 -6.50 -11.78 -16.62
CA ILE A 91 -6.28 -10.35 -16.53
C ILE A 91 -6.58 -9.91 -15.09
N VAL A 92 -5.57 -9.33 -14.42
CA VAL A 92 -5.70 -8.84 -13.04
C VAL A 92 -6.39 -7.49 -13.01
N VAL A 93 -5.96 -6.56 -13.86
CA VAL A 93 -6.56 -5.22 -14.02
C VAL A 93 -6.86 -5.02 -15.50
N GLY A 94 -8.07 -4.60 -15.83
CA GLY A 94 -8.44 -4.44 -17.23
C GLY A 94 -9.91 -4.20 -17.48
N THR A 95 -10.33 -4.59 -18.68
CA THR A 95 -11.70 -4.44 -19.17
C THR A 95 -12.10 -5.63 -20.06
N ASN A 96 -13.38 -5.94 -20.08
CA ASN A 96 -13.99 -6.87 -21.02
C ASN A 96 -14.91 -6.17 -22.05
N GLY A 97 -14.83 -4.82 -22.12
CA GLY A 97 -15.67 -4.00 -22.97
C GLY A 97 -17.00 -3.57 -22.32
N HIS A 98 -17.52 -4.30 -21.33
CA HIS A 98 -18.73 -3.95 -20.58
C HIS A 98 -18.44 -3.36 -19.20
N ILE A 99 -17.40 -3.86 -18.56
CA ILE A 99 -16.90 -3.35 -17.30
C ILE A 99 -15.40 -3.05 -17.39
N ALA A 100 -14.90 -2.16 -16.53
CA ALA A 100 -13.49 -2.03 -16.24
C ALA A 100 -13.29 -2.19 -14.73
N TRP A 101 -12.16 -2.81 -14.33
CA TRP A 101 -11.84 -3.04 -12.92
C TRP A 101 -10.38 -2.75 -12.63
N GLY A 102 -10.12 -2.28 -11.41
CA GLY A 102 -8.79 -1.98 -10.92
C GLY A 102 -8.66 -2.20 -9.42
N PHE A 103 -7.43 -2.27 -8.95
CA PHE A 103 -7.11 -2.60 -7.57
C PHE A 103 -6.07 -1.66 -6.96
N THR A 104 -6.21 -1.40 -5.65
CA THR A 104 -5.12 -0.96 -4.79
C THR A 104 -5.07 -1.84 -3.57
N ASN A 105 -3.88 -2.10 -3.00
CA ASN A 105 -3.78 -2.87 -1.76
C ASN A 105 -4.64 -2.19 -0.67
N ALA A 106 -5.54 -2.94 -0.05
CA ALA A 106 -6.52 -2.39 0.91
C ALA A 106 -5.91 -2.17 2.28
N ASN A 107 -4.80 -2.83 2.60
CA ASN A 107 -4.10 -2.76 3.88
C ASN A 107 -5.02 -2.96 5.10
N LEU A 108 -6.05 -3.82 4.97
CA LEU A 108 -6.80 -4.30 6.12
C LEU A 108 -5.90 -5.22 6.96
N ASP A 109 -6.12 -5.24 8.25
CA ASP A 109 -5.42 -6.16 9.13
C ASP A 109 -5.91 -7.60 8.90
N ASN A 110 -5.02 -8.44 8.40
CA ASN A 110 -5.25 -9.85 8.06
C ASN A 110 -4.37 -10.81 8.85
N VAL A 111 -3.75 -10.33 9.93
CA VAL A 111 -2.78 -11.07 10.72
C VAL A 111 -3.08 -10.88 12.21
N ASP A 112 -3.13 -11.98 12.95
CA ASP A 112 -3.11 -11.96 14.41
C ASP A 112 -1.89 -12.71 14.94
N TRP A 113 -1.18 -12.15 15.89
CA TRP A 113 -0.19 -12.85 16.68
C TRP A 113 -0.87 -13.41 17.93
N ILE A 114 -0.83 -14.73 18.12
CA ILE A 114 -1.39 -15.39 19.29
C ILE A 114 -0.26 -15.72 20.24
N GLU A 115 -0.27 -15.12 21.43
CA GLU A 115 0.69 -15.47 22.50
C GLU A 115 0.28 -16.82 23.10
N LEU A 116 1.09 -17.85 22.83
CA LEU A 116 0.80 -19.22 23.22
C LEU A 116 1.17 -19.46 24.68
N ASP A 117 0.40 -20.31 25.35
CA ASP A 117 0.78 -20.85 26.65
C ASP A 117 1.98 -21.79 26.51
N GLU A 118 2.78 -21.95 27.57
CA GLU A 118 3.97 -22.83 27.57
C GLU A 118 3.62 -24.28 27.22
N THR A 119 2.42 -24.71 27.56
CA THR A 119 1.93 -26.08 27.37
C THR A 119 1.20 -26.29 26.04
N THR A 120 1.06 -25.25 25.21
CA THR A 120 0.37 -25.40 23.92
C THR A 120 1.10 -26.35 23.01
N PRO A 121 0.42 -27.41 22.51
CA PRO A 121 1.05 -28.40 21.65
C PRO A 121 1.49 -27.77 20.31
N THR A 122 2.70 -28.16 19.89
CA THR A 122 3.23 -27.83 18.56
C THR A 122 3.76 -29.12 17.91
N SER A 123 3.90 -29.04 16.58
CA SER A 123 4.61 -30.07 15.81
C SER A 123 5.67 -29.41 14.92
N THR A 124 6.76 -30.10 14.67
CA THR A 124 7.79 -29.64 13.75
C THR A 124 7.39 -29.95 12.31
N VAL A 125 7.48 -28.97 11.44
CA VAL A 125 7.33 -29.10 9.99
C VAL A 125 8.69 -28.89 9.35
N THR A 126 9.05 -29.80 8.43
CA THR A 126 10.28 -29.73 7.65
C THR A 126 9.93 -29.41 6.19
N GLU A 127 10.37 -28.26 5.71
CA GLU A 127 10.25 -27.85 4.31
C GLU A 127 11.59 -28.05 3.61
N ARG A 128 11.55 -28.55 2.37
CA ARG A 128 12.72 -28.75 1.52
C ARG A 128 12.64 -27.85 0.31
N ILE A 129 13.58 -26.95 0.22
CA ILE A 129 13.62 -25.93 -0.84
C ILE A 129 14.74 -26.32 -1.83
N PRO A 130 14.40 -26.72 -3.06
CA PRO A 130 15.41 -27.00 -4.08
C PRO A 130 16.11 -25.69 -4.51
N LEU A 131 17.43 -25.70 -4.51
CA LEU A 131 18.28 -24.62 -4.95
C LEU A 131 19.12 -25.08 -6.16
N PRO A 132 19.68 -24.16 -6.97
CA PRO A 132 20.53 -24.53 -8.10
C PRO A 132 21.76 -25.37 -7.71
N ASP A 133 22.26 -25.21 -6.50
CA ASP A 133 23.46 -25.88 -5.95
C ASP A 133 23.13 -26.98 -4.92
N GLY A 134 21.84 -27.33 -4.76
CA GLY A 134 21.43 -28.39 -3.82
C GLY A 134 20.03 -28.21 -3.26
N GLU A 135 19.87 -28.63 -2.02
CA GLU A 135 18.60 -28.54 -1.28
C GLU A 135 18.83 -27.83 0.06
N HIS A 136 18.01 -26.85 0.37
CA HIS A 136 17.98 -26.24 1.70
C HIS A 136 16.80 -26.82 2.49
N THR A 137 17.07 -27.31 3.70
CA THR A 137 16.05 -27.81 4.62
C THR A 137 15.76 -26.74 5.65
N PHE A 138 14.49 -26.39 5.79
CA PHE A 138 14.00 -25.41 6.77
C PHE A 138 13.02 -26.09 7.72
N GLU A 139 13.26 -26.00 9.02
CA GLU A 139 12.41 -26.56 10.07
C GLU A 139 11.80 -25.44 10.90
N PHE A 140 10.51 -25.57 11.19
CA PHE A 140 9.78 -24.65 12.06
C PHE A 140 8.67 -25.35 12.82
N GLU A 141 8.29 -24.78 13.97
CA GLU A 141 7.15 -25.26 14.73
C GLU A 141 5.83 -24.72 14.19
N ILE A 142 4.78 -25.52 14.24
CA ILE A 142 3.42 -25.13 13.92
C ILE A 142 2.47 -25.54 15.06
N SER A 143 1.59 -24.62 15.44
CA SER A 143 0.46 -24.83 16.35
C SER A 143 -0.86 -24.94 15.59
N SER A 144 -1.97 -25.12 16.31
CA SER A 144 -3.32 -25.05 15.72
C SER A 144 -3.68 -23.66 15.16
N TYR A 145 -2.96 -22.61 15.58
CA TYR A 145 -3.18 -21.24 15.11
C TYR A 145 -2.28 -20.85 13.93
N GLY A 146 -1.21 -21.59 13.68
CA GLY A 146 -0.27 -21.33 12.58
C GLY A 146 1.19 -21.51 12.99
N PRO A 147 2.16 -21.12 12.12
CA PRO A 147 3.58 -21.18 12.41
C PRO A 147 3.95 -20.40 13.68
N VAL A 148 4.90 -20.96 14.44
CA VAL A 148 5.31 -20.42 15.74
C VAL A 148 6.67 -19.73 15.63
N LYS A 149 6.78 -18.56 16.25
CA LYS A 149 8.02 -17.81 16.42
C LYS A 149 8.25 -17.55 17.91
N GLU A 150 9.46 -17.77 18.37
CA GLU A 150 9.88 -17.34 19.70
C GLU A 150 10.46 -15.92 19.64
N LEU A 151 10.04 -15.08 20.58
CA LEU A 151 10.55 -13.72 20.73
C LEU A 151 10.59 -13.36 22.23
N ASN A 152 11.76 -13.00 22.74
CA ASN A 152 11.99 -12.63 24.16
C ASN A 152 11.48 -13.69 25.15
N GLY A 153 11.69 -14.97 24.85
CA GLY A 153 11.28 -16.08 25.70
C GLY A 153 9.78 -16.39 25.71
N LYS A 154 9.01 -15.76 24.82
CA LYS A 154 7.60 -16.06 24.60
C LYS A 154 7.38 -16.65 23.22
N ARG A 155 6.37 -17.51 23.10
CA ARG A 155 5.99 -18.18 21.86
C ARG A 155 4.77 -17.50 21.26
N TYR A 156 4.84 -17.19 19.98
CA TYR A 156 3.76 -16.53 19.24
C TYR A 156 3.42 -17.34 17.99
N ALA A 157 2.15 -17.64 17.80
CA ALA A 157 1.68 -18.24 16.56
C ALA A 157 1.19 -17.16 15.59
N LEU A 158 1.54 -17.29 14.32
CA LEU A 158 1.10 -16.41 13.24
C LEU A 158 -0.21 -16.92 12.63
N ASN A 159 -1.33 -16.35 13.02
CA ASN A 159 -2.62 -16.57 12.40
C ASN A 159 -2.81 -15.57 11.25
N TRP A 160 -2.48 -15.98 10.05
CA TRP A 160 -2.53 -15.14 8.85
C TRP A 160 -3.56 -15.68 7.86
N VAL A 161 -4.39 -14.78 7.31
CA VAL A 161 -5.44 -15.15 6.34
C VAL A 161 -4.92 -16.03 5.21
N ALA A 162 -3.68 -15.80 4.74
CA ALA A 162 -3.07 -16.57 3.65
C ALA A 162 -2.82 -18.05 3.97
N HIS A 163 -2.81 -18.46 5.25
CA HIS A 163 -2.63 -19.85 5.67
C HIS A 163 -3.93 -20.68 5.58
N HIS A 164 -5.06 -20.05 5.28
CA HIS A 164 -6.36 -20.74 5.27
C HIS A 164 -6.80 -21.15 3.87
N PRO A 165 -7.51 -22.29 3.72
CA PRO A 165 -7.96 -22.80 2.40
C PRO A 165 -8.85 -21.83 1.61
N PHE A 166 -9.47 -20.86 2.28
CA PHE A 166 -10.31 -19.85 1.63
C PHE A 166 -9.52 -18.62 1.14
N ALA A 167 -8.20 -18.58 1.33
CA ALA A 167 -7.38 -17.40 1.05
C ALA A 167 -7.18 -17.13 -0.42
N ALA A 168 -7.17 -18.15 -1.27
CA ALA A 168 -6.89 -18.00 -2.69
C ALA A 168 -7.83 -18.84 -3.57
N ASN A 169 -8.27 -18.24 -4.68
CA ASN A 169 -8.97 -18.93 -5.77
C ASN A 169 -8.74 -18.19 -7.11
N LEU A 170 -9.13 -18.81 -8.20
CA LEU A 170 -9.05 -18.22 -9.53
C LEU A 170 -10.31 -17.41 -9.92
N GLY A 171 -11.13 -17.02 -8.95
CA GLY A 171 -12.40 -16.33 -9.20
C GLY A 171 -12.28 -15.01 -9.97
N ILE A 172 -11.10 -14.39 -9.96
CA ILE A 172 -10.81 -13.14 -10.68
C ILE A 172 -11.03 -13.28 -12.20
N ILE A 173 -10.83 -14.45 -12.79
CA ILE A 173 -11.03 -14.68 -14.22
C ILE A 173 -12.48 -14.49 -14.65
N ASN A 174 -13.44 -14.63 -13.72
CA ASN A 174 -14.86 -14.46 -14.01
C ASN A 174 -15.26 -13.02 -14.35
N PHE A 175 -14.40 -12.02 -14.08
CA PHE A 175 -14.65 -10.65 -14.54
C PHE A 175 -14.76 -10.59 -16.08
N GLY A 176 -14.10 -11.48 -16.80
CA GLY A 176 -14.24 -11.59 -18.25
C GLY A 176 -15.70 -11.74 -18.74
N ASN A 177 -16.58 -12.28 -17.92
CA ASN A 177 -17.99 -12.55 -18.27
C ASN A 177 -18.98 -11.57 -17.65
N ALA A 178 -18.54 -10.67 -16.79
CA ALA A 178 -19.43 -9.70 -16.15
C ALA A 178 -19.92 -8.66 -17.17
N LYS A 179 -21.23 -8.46 -17.25
CA LYS A 179 -21.86 -7.52 -18.19
C LYS A 179 -22.19 -6.17 -17.58
N ASN A 180 -22.11 -6.03 -16.27
CA ASN A 180 -22.38 -4.79 -15.54
C ASN A 180 -21.80 -4.85 -14.12
N VAL A 181 -21.84 -3.72 -13.43
CA VAL A 181 -21.35 -3.59 -12.05
C VAL A 181 -22.05 -4.57 -11.10
N GLN A 182 -23.36 -4.86 -11.26
CA GLN A 182 -24.08 -5.78 -10.36
C GLN A 182 -23.58 -7.22 -10.47
N ALA A 183 -23.27 -7.68 -11.69
CA ALA A 183 -22.65 -8.99 -11.92
C ALA A 183 -21.22 -9.02 -11.34
N ALA A 184 -20.45 -7.96 -11.56
CA ALA A 184 -19.08 -7.84 -11.07
C ALA A 184 -19.00 -7.76 -9.54
N ILE A 185 -19.94 -7.12 -8.85
CA ILE A 185 -20.03 -7.12 -7.37
C ILE A 185 -20.10 -8.57 -6.85
N LYS A 186 -20.95 -9.42 -7.44
CA LYS A 186 -21.08 -10.82 -7.03
C LYS A 186 -19.78 -11.61 -7.18
N ILE A 187 -19.00 -11.29 -8.21
CA ILE A 187 -17.67 -11.87 -8.42
C ILE A 187 -16.70 -11.32 -7.38
N GLY A 188 -16.62 -9.99 -7.22
CA GLY A 188 -15.76 -9.31 -6.26
C GLY A 188 -15.93 -9.80 -4.82
N GLN A 189 -17.16 -10.08 -4.40
CA GLN A 189 -17.47 -10.65 -3.09
C GLN A 189 -16.98 -12.11 -2.91
N ARG A 190 -16.67 -12.82 -4.00
CA ARG A 190 -16.28 -14.24 -3.97
C ARG A 190 -14.83 -14.50 -4.35
N ILE A 191 -14.16 -13.55 -5.00
CA ILE A 191 -12.73 -13.71 -5.30
C ILE A 191 -11.94 -13.87 -4.01
N ALA A 192 -10.97 -14.77 -4.03
CA ALA A 192 -10.04 -14.98 -2.94
C ALA A 192 -8.64 -14.67 -3.46
N ILE A 193 -8.17 -13.49 -3.10
CA ILE A 193 -6.85 -12.91 -3.39
C ILE A 193 -6.41 -12.14 -2.14
N PRO A 194 -5.17 -11.68 -2.04
CA PRO A 194 -4.80 -10.68 -1.04
C PRO A 194 -5.75 -9.49 -1.11
N THR A 195 -6.24 -9.03 0.04
CA THR A 195 -7.35 -8.06 0.10
C THR A 195 -6.99 -6.75 -0.58
N GLN A 196 -7.82 -6.34 -1.52
CA GLN A 196 -7.65 -5.13 -2.34
C GLN A 196 -8.85 -4.19 -2.20
N ASN A 197 -8.63 -2.91 -2.38
CA ASN A 197 -9.69 -1.98 -2.78
C ASN A 197 -10.02 -2.27 -4.24
N LEU A 198 -11.13 -2.86 -4.51
CA LEU A 198 -11.63 -3.14 -5.86
C LEU A 198 -12.54 -2.01 -6.29
N VAL A 199 -12.21 -1.36 -7.40
CA VAL A 199 -13.06 -0.37 -8.05
C VAL A 199 -13.50 -0.92 -9.39
N ILE A 200 -14.77 -0.82 -9.70
CA ILE A 200 -15.38 -1.29 -10.96
C ILE A 200 -16.29 -0.20 -11.52
N VAL A 201 -16.26 -0.03 -12.82
CA VAL A 201 -17.21 0.79 -13.57
C VAL A 201 -17.83 -0.01 -14.69
N ASP A 202 -18.97 0.44 -15.24
CA ASP A 202 -19.60 -0.19 -16.41
C ASP A 202 -20.01 0.83 -17.49
N GLU A 203 -20.42 0.29 -18.65
CA GLU A 203 -20.88 1.08 -19.79
C GLU A 203 -22.20 1.82 -19.54
N ASP A 204 -22.99 1.41 -18.54
CA ASP A 204 -24.22 2.07 -18.11
C ASP A 204 -23.95 3.25 -17.16
N GLY A 205 -22.67 3.55 -16.85
CA GLY A 205 -22.25 4.68 -16.04
C GLY A 205 -22.26 4.41 -14.54
N ASN A 206 -22.37 3.16 -14.11
CA ASN A 206 -22.26 2.82 -12.70
C ASN A 206 -20.80 2.73 -12.26
N ALA A 207 -20.56 3.02 -10.97
CA ALA A 207 -19.25 2.85 -10.32
C ALA A 207 -19.44 2.25 -8.93
N VAL A 208 -18.54 1.34 -8.53
CA VAL A 208 -18.55 0.74 -7.19
C VAL A 208 -17.14 0.61 -6.64
N TRP A 209 -17.02 0.78 -5.34
CA TRP A 209 -15.90 0.36 -4.53
C TRP A 209 -16.34 -0.69 -3.52
N LEU A 210 -15.53 -1.74 -3.37
CA LEU A 210 -15.67 -2.74 -2.31
C LEU A 210 -14.31 -3.39 -2.02
N PRO A 211 -14.04 -3.90 -0.81
CA PRO A 211 -12.92 -4.79 -0.58
C PRO A 211 -13.12 -6.10 -1.36
N GLY A 212 -12.20 -6.39 -2.28
CA GLY A 212 -12.13 -7.66 -3.01
C GLY A 212 -11.01 -8.53 -2.45
N GLY A 213 -11.32 -9.78 -2.13
CA GLY A 213 -10.32 -10.69 -1.56
C GLY A 213 -10.77 -11.36 -0.28
N SER A 214 -9.85 -12.06 0.38
CA SER A 214 -10.14 -12.81 1.61
C SER A 214 -9.80 -11.99 2.85
N VAL A 215 -10.79 -11.78 3.69
CA VAL A 215 -10.67 -11.13 5.00
C VAL A 215 -11.20 -12.10 6.05
N MET A 216 -10.52 -12.24 7.19
CA MET A 216 -11.03 -13.02 8.31
C MET A 216 -12.22 -12.34 8.96
N GLU A 217 -13.23 -13.14 9.35
CA GLU A 217 -14.34 -12.66 10.17
C GLU A 217 -13.82 -12.33 11.57
N ARG A 218 -14.06 -11.11 12.04
CA ARG A 218 -13.63 -10.62 13.36
C ARG A 218 -14.76 -9.83 14.01
N GLN A 219 -14.77 -9.79 15.33
CA GLN A 219 -15.58 -8.86 16.09
C GLN A 219 -14.86 -7.53 16.31
N GLN A 220 -13.54 -7.60 16.51
CA GLN A 220 -12.67 -6.46 16.75
C GLN A 220 -11.26 -6.78 16.26
N ALA A 221 -10.58 -5.78 15.70
CA ALA A 221 -9.16 -5.87 15.38
C ALA A 221 -8.30 -5.85 16.65
N SER A 222 -7.18 -6.55 16.62
CA SER A 222 -6.16 -6.49 17.67
C SER A 222 -4.94 -5.71 17.18
N PHE A 223 -4.46 -4.77 18.01
CA PHE A 223 -3.22 -4.02 17.73
C PHE A 223 -2.02 -4.56 18.54
N THR A 224 -2.24 -5.64 19.29
CA THR A 224 -1.22 -6.34 20.08
C THR A 224 -1.41 -7.85 19.93
N ALA A 225 -0.42 -8.62 20.36
CA ALA A 225 -0.59 -10.07 20.43
C ALA A 225 -1.80 -10.44 21.32
N VAL A 226 -2.59 -11.42 20.87
CA VAL A 226 -3.80 -11.89 21.56
C VAL A 226 -3.41 -13.04 22.45
N PRO A 227 -3.72 -13.02 23.75
CA PRO A 227 -3.51 -14.18 24.62
C PRO A 227 -4.27 -15.41 24.11
N GLU A 228 -3.70 -16.60 24.23
CA GLU A 228 -4.31 -17.83 23.71
C GLU A 228 -5.72 -18.07 24.25
N GLN A 229 -5.98 -17.75 25.52
CA GLN A 229 -7.29 -17.92 26.14
C GLN A 229 -8.38 -17.06 25.48
N GLU A 230 -8.00 -15.92 24.88
CA GLU A 230 -8.90 -15.05 24.13
C GLU A 230 -9.03 -15.47 22.67
N ALA A 231 -7.98 -16.13 22.13
CA ALA A 231 -7.91 -16.56 20.74
C ALA A 231 -8.87 -17.70 20.39
N VAL A 232 -9.42 -18.42 21.37
CA VAL A 232 -10.42 -19.48 21.16
C VAL A 232 -11.67 -18.99 20.40
N ASN A 233 -11.90 -17.68 20.39
CA ASN A 233 -12.98 -17.05 19.64
C ASN A 233 -12.57 -16.60 18.22
N ILE A 234 -11.29 -16.70 17.87
CA ILE A 234 -10.78 -16.42 16.54
C ILE A 234 -10.98 -17.67 15.68
N THR A 235 -12.16 -17.82 15.13
CA THR A 235 -12.40 -18.90 14.18
C THR A 235 -11.96 -18.44 12.80
N PRO A 236 -11.02 -19.16 12.12
CA PRO A 236 -10.61 -18.81 10.77
C PRO A 236 -11.75 -19.02 9.79
N LYS A 237 -12.50 -17.97 9.55
CA LYS A 237 -13.66 -17.94 8.68
C LYS A 237 -13.60 -16.66 7.86
N ARG A 238 -13.93 -16.80 6.58
CA ARG A 238 -13.99 -15.65 5.68
C ARG A 238 -15.16 -14.73 6.04
N ALA A 239 -14.88 -13.44 6.16
CA ALA A 239 -15.94 -12.42 6.27
C ALA A 239 -16.77 -12.37 4.98
N LEU A 240 -18.09 -12.43 5.12
CA LEU A 240 -19.03 -12.41 3.99
C LEU A 240 -19.67 -11.04 3.78
N LYS A 241 -19.63 -10.17 4.77
CA LYS A 241 -20.21 -8.82 4.73
C LYS A 241 -19.08 -7.82 4.86
N LEU A 242 -18.70 -7.23 3.76
CA LEU A 242 -17.71 -6.15 3.69
C LEU A 242 -18.40 -4.84 3.28
N PRO A 243 -17.85 -3.68 3.65
CA PRO A 243 -18.40 -2.40 3.23
C PRO A 243 -18.39 -2.27 1.70
N MET A 244 -19.31 -1.47 1.19
CA MET A 244 -19.39 -1.22 -0.26
C MET A 244 -19.99 0.16 -0.48
N VAL A 245 -19.46 0.87 -1.48
CA VAL A 245 -19.99 2.14 -1.97
C VAL A 245 -20.36 1.97 -3.44
N LEU A 246 -21.65 1.97 -3.73
CA LEU A 246 -22.20 1.87 -5.08
C LEU A 246 -22.78 3.23 -5.47
N ASN A 247 -22.38 3.76 -6.61
CA ASN A 247 -22.87 5.02 -7.15
C ASN A 247 -22.91 6.14 -6.11
N PRO A 248 -21.76 6.56 -5.54
CA PRO A 248 -21.75 7.60 -4.53
C PRO A 248 -22.39 8.88 -5.06
N ASP A 249 -23.09 9.65 -4.21
CA ASP A 249 -23.79 10.87 -4.58
C ASP A 249 -22.89 11.88 -5.32
N MET A 250 -21.60 11.95 -4.95
CA MET A 250 -20.61 12.79 -5.63
C MET A 250 -20.11 12.20 -6.97
N GLY A 251 -20.51 11.01 -7.35
CA GLY A 251 -20.13 10.33 -8.60
C GLY A 251 -18.64 10.04 -8.75
N ARG A 252 -17.85 10.08 -7.67
CA ARG A 252 -16.39 9.95 -7.71
C ARG A 252 -15.91 8.93 -6.68
N ILE A 253 -14.94 8.11 -7.05
CA ILE A 253 -14.29 7.09 -6.19
C ILE A 253 -12.78 7.23 -6.35
N TRP A 254 -12.02 7.14 -5.26
CA TRP A 254 -10.55 7.12 -5.28
C TRP A 254 -9.98 6.27 -4.14
N THR A 255 -8.89 5.58 -4.42
CA THR A 255 -8.10 4.83 -3.46
C THR A 255 -6.60 4.95 -3.78
N ALA A 256 -5.76 4.97 -2.75
CA ALA A 256 -4.31 5.08 -2.91
C ALA A 256 -3.56 4.44 -1.72
N ASN A 257 -3.97 3.26 -1.31
CA ASN A 257 -3.45 2.48 -0.18
C ASN A 257 -3.63 3.12 1.21
N ALA A 258 -4.20 4.31 1.32
CA ALA A 258 -4.62 4.88 2.58
C ALA A 258 -5.93 4.24 3.07
N ARG A 259 -6.29 4.48 4.33
CA ARG A 259 -7.54 3.99 4.87
C ARG A 259 -8.74 4.62 4.15
N VAL A 260 -9.61 3.78 3.58
CA VAL A 260 -10.85 4.18 2.91
C VAL A 260 -12.11 3.69 3.62
N ILE A 261 -11.95 2.79 4.60
CA ILE A 261 -13.04 2.30 5.44
C ILE A 261 -13.44 3.31 6.51
N SER A 262 -14.69 3.21 6.98
CA SER A 262 -15.22 4.05 8.05
C SER A 262 -14.48 3.85 9.37
N ALA A 263 -14.69 4.76 10.34
CA ALA A 263 -14.14 4.60 11.68
C ALA A 263 -14.69 3.37 12.41
N ASP A 264 -15.94 2.98 12.15
CA ASP A 264 -16.53 1.78 12.75
C ASP A 264 -16.01 0.50 12.08
N ASP A 265 -15.86 0.48 10.78
CA ASP A 265 -15.22 -0.62 10.05
C ASP A 265 -13.75 -0.80 10.49
N PHE A 266 -13.03 0.30 10.76
CA PHE A 266 -11.66 0.25 11.26
C PHE A 266 -11.53 -0.47 12.60
N LYS A 267 -12.52 -0.36 13.49
CA LYS A 267 -12.54 -1.11 14.77
C LYS A 267 -12.57 -2.62 14.54
N VAL A 268 -13.14 -3.07 13.42
CA VAL A 268 -13.26 -4.49 13.08
C VAL A 268 -12.07 -4.98 12.25
N TRP A 269 -11.66 -4.23 11.23
CA TRP A 269 -10.65 -4.68 10.26
C TRP A 269 -9.29 -4.00 10.40
N GLY A 270 -9.10 -3.18 11.44
CA GLY A 270 -7.81 -2.69 11.92
C GLY A 270 -6.95 -1.96 10.90
N ASP A 271 -5.66 -2.02 11.14
CA ASP A 271 -4.59 -1.39 10.35
C ASP A 271 -3.56 -2.43 9.93
N GLY A 272 -3.53 -2.78 8.67
CA GLY A 272 -2.52 -3.64 8.04
C GLY A 272 -1.38 -2.86 7.39
N GLY A 273 -1.14 -1.64 7.82
CA GLY A 273 -0.08 -0.76 7.31
C GLY A 273 -0.58 0.21 6.24
N TYR A 274 -1.62 0.96 6.54
CA TYR A 274 -2.10 2.00 5.63
C TYR A 274 -1.01 2.98 5.25
N ALA A 275 -0.97 3.35 3.98
CA ALA A 275 -0.13 4.43 3.51
C ALA A 275 -0.67 5.79 3.97
N LEU A 276 0.21 6.79 4.02
CA LEU A 276 -0.19 8.18 4.24
C LEU A 276 -1.22 8.62 3.18
N GLY A 277 -2.20 9.42 3.58
CA GLY A 277 -3.31 9.85 2.73
C GLY A 277 -2.96 10.84 1.61
N ALA A 278 -1.71 11.25 1.48
CA ALA A 278 -1.27 12.32 0.58
C ALA A 278 -1.68 12.07 -0.88
N ARG A 279 -1.39 10.88 -1.44
CA ARG A 279 -1.77 10.53 -2.82
C ARG A 279 -3.29 10.48 -3.01
N GLY A 280 -4.01 9.86 -2.08
CA GLY A 280 -5.46 9.79 -2.12
C GLY A 280 -6.12 11.17 -2.04
N GLN A 281 -5.58 12.07 -1.21
CA GLN A 281 -6.05 13.45 -1.12
C GLN A 281 -5.82 14.21 -2.43
N GLN A 282 -4.66 14.09 -3.03
CA GLN A 282 -4.32 14.77 -4.28
C GLN A 282 -5.20 14.26 -5.43
N ILE A 283 -5.41 12.95 -5.57
CA ILE A 283 -6.34 12.39 -6.56
C ILE A 283 -7.75 12.94 -6.35
N ARG A 284 -8.23 12.94 -5.09
CA ARG A 284 -9.53 13.55 -4.76
C ARG A 284 -9.60 14.99 -5.26
N ASP A 285 -8.63 15.81 -4.91
CA ASP A 285 -8.62 17.24 -5.27
C ASP A 285 -8.66 17.40 -6.78
N ARG A 286 -7.88 16.61 -7.54
CA ARG A 286 -7.91 16.60 -9.02
C ARG A 286 -9.28 16.18 -9.57
N LEU A 287 -9.94 15.21 -8.94
CA LEU A 287 -11.28 14.77 -9.35
C LEU A 287 -12.37 15.81 -9.06
N PHE A 288 -12.13 16.79 -8.20
CA PHE A 288 -13.06 17.88 -7.91
C PHE A 288 -12.75 19.18 -8.67
N GLU A 289 -11.68 19.22 -9.48
CA GLU A 289 -11.36 20.39 -10.32
C GLU A 289 -12.27 20.51 -11.55
N LYS A 290 -12.93 19.41 -11.97
CA LYS A 290 -13.79 19.36 -13.16
C LYS A 290 -15.07 18.58 -12.87
N ASP A 291 -16.11 18.87 -13.64
CA ASP A 291 -17.36 18.10 -13.59
C ASP A 291 -17.38 16.98 -14.63
N ILE A 292 -16.81 17.18 -15.81
CA ILE A 292 -16.81 16.20 -16.90
C ILE A 292 -15.36 15.82 -17.24
N PHE A 293 -15.11 14.52 -17.33
CA PHE A 293 -13.79 13.92 -17.56
C PHE A 293 -13.74 13.15 -18.88
N THR A 294 -12.55 13.13 -19.45
CA THR A 294 -12.13 12.28 -20.56
C THR A 294 -10.95 11.41 -20.12
N GLU A 295 -10.56 10.44 -20.95
CA GLU A 295 -9.37 9.60 -20.73
C GLU A 295 -8.10 10.46 -20.65
N THR A 296 -8.03 11.56 -21.41
CA THR A 296 -6.89 12.50 -21.36
C THR A 296 -6.81 13.20 -20.00
N ASP A 297 -7.94 13.57 -19.40
CA ASP A 297 -7.96 14.15 -18.05
C ASP A 297 -7.50 13.14 -17.01
N PHE A 298 -7.91 11.88 -17.12
CA PHE A 298 -7.47 10.80 -16.22
C PHE A 298 -5.98 10.52 -16.38
N TYR A 299 -5.46 10.54 -17.60
CA TYR A 299 -4.03 10.43 -17.84
C TYR A 299 -3.25 11.61 -17.25
N ALA A 300 -3.79 12.83 -17.30
CA ALA A 300 -3.19 14.00 -16.66
C ALA A 300 -3.16 13.89 -15.12
N ILE A 301 -4.14 13.20 -14.50
CA ILE A 301 -4.10 12.89 -13.06
C ILE A 301 -2.99 11.88 -12.76
N GLN A 302 -2.80 10.88 -13.63
CA GLN A 302 -1.73 9.89 -13.47
C GLN A 302 -0.34 10.51 -13.54
N LEU A 303 -0.18 11.53 -14.39
CA LEU A 303 1.09 12.24 -14.58
C LEU A 303 1.28 13.45 -13.63
N ASP A 304 0.38 13.65 -12.68
CA ASP A 304 0.48 14.75 -11.73
C ASP A 304 1.69 14.58 -10.81
N ASN A 305 2.67 15.44 -10.98
CA ASN A 305 3.94 15.46 -10.25
C ASN A 305 4.04 16.61 -9.24
N HIS A 306 2.94 17.29 -8.91
CA HIS A 306 2.93 18.30 -7.87
C HIS A 306 3.14 17.67 -6.50
N ALA A 307 4.19 18.09 -5.79
CA ALA A 307 4.56 17.58 -4.49
C ALA A 307 3.81 18.28 -3.35
N ARG A 308 2.48 18.38 -3.44
CA ARG A 308 1.60 19.09 -2.48
C ARG A 308 1.85 18.66 -1.03
N PHE A 309 2.20 17.40 -0.81
CA PHE A 309 2.57 16.88 0.50
C PHE A 309 3.77 17.61 1.12
N LEU A 310 4.69 18.14 0.32
CA LEU A 310 5.89 18.82 0.78
C LEU A 310 5.71 20.32 1.01
N ILE A 311 4.59 20.93 0.64
CA ILE A 311 4.34 22.38 0.81
C ILE A 311 4.49 22.81 2.30
N PRO A 312 3.91 22.13 3.29
CA PRO A 312 4.12 22.50 4.69
C PRO A 312 5.61 22.44 5.11
N TRP A 313 6.35 21.49 4.56
CA TRP A 313 7.79 21.34 4.81
C TRP A 313 8.60 22.46 4.18
N GLN A 314 8.23 22.91 2.98
CA GLN A 314 8.83 24.07 2.33
C GLN A 314 8.60 25.34 3.19
N HIS A 315 7.39 25.55 3.70
CA HIS A 315 7.09 26.69 4.57
C HIS A 315 7.92 26.65 5.84
N LEU A 316 8.07 25.47 6.46
CA LEU A 316 8.89 25.30 7.66
C LEU A 316 10.36 25.61 7.35
N LEU A 317 10.93 24.98 6.31
CA LEU A 317 12.32 25.22 5.91
C LEU A 317 12.59 26.68 5.56
N TYR A 318 11.72 27.28 4.78
CA TYR A 318 11.81 28.69 4.41
C TYR A 318 11.80 29.60 5.67
N GLY A 319 10.88 29.34 6.59
CA GLY A 319 10.80 30.09 7.86
C GLY A 319 12.08 30.01 8.68
N LEU A 320 12.64 28.80 8.82
CA LEU A 320 13.89 28.57 9.55
C LEU A 320 15.08 29.27 8.90
N LEU A 321 15.27 29.14 7.60
CA LEU A 321 16.39 29.76 6.87
C LEU A 321 16.27 31.29 6.83
N ASN A 322 15.05 31.83 6.75
CA ASN A 322 14.83 33.27 6.73
C ASN A 322 15.15 33.96 8.07
N MET A 323 15.20 33.20 9.17
CA MET A 323 15.63 33.70 10.47
C MET A 323 17.17 33.71 10.65
N GLN A 324 17.89 33.05 9.72
CA GLN A 324 19.35 32.95 9.74
C GLN A 324 19.98 34.05 8.87
N ASP A 325 21.30 34.20 8.99
CA ASP A 325 22.07 35.20 8.28
C ASP A 325 22.20 34.96 6.77
N ILE A 326 22.92 35.85 6.09
CA ILE A 326 23.13 35.97 4.63
C ILE A 326 23.56 34.67 3.93
N GLU A 327 24.10 33.72 4.66
CA GLU A 327 24.64 32.46 4.14
C GLU A 327 23.67 31.64 3.28
N PHE A 328 22.38 31.58 3.68
CA PHE A 328 21.35 30.77 3.03
C PHE A 328 20.49 31.52 2.01
N LYS A 329 20.87 32.73 1.61
CA LYS A 329 20.13 33.49 0.58
C LYS A 329 19.95 32.77 -0.76
N PRO A 330 20.93 32.03 -1.28
CA PRO A 330 20.73 31.24 -2.51
C PRO A 330 19.66 30.16 -2.33
N ASP A 331 19.63 29.49 -1.17
CA ASP A 331 18.67 28.43 -0.89
C ASP A 331 17.25 28.97 -0.76
N LEU A 332 17.08 30.14 -0.13
CA LEU A 332 15.81 30.86 -0.08
C LEU A 332 15.29 31.21 -1.48
N ALA A 333 16.18 31.55 -2.42
CA ALA A 333 15.78 31.83 -3.80
C ALA A 333 15.21 30.57 -4.48
N TYR A 334 15.86 29.40 -4.31
CA TYR A 334 15.36 28.14 -4.85
C TYR A 334 14.02 27.71 -4.24
N LEU A 335 13.84 27.92 -2.92
CA LEU A 335 12.57 27.64 -2.25
C LEU A 335 11.43 28.56 -2.71
N ASN A 336 11.73 29.85 -2.93
CA ASN A 336 10.75 30.82 -3.42
C ASN A 336 10.30 30.60 -4.87
N THR A 337 11.20 30.06 -5.69
CA THR A 337 10.93 29.82 -7.13
C THR A 337 10.47 28.39 -7.39
N TRP A 338 10.37 27.53 -6.36
CA TRP A 338 9.85 26.19 -6.52
C TRP A 338 8.34 26.25 -6.81
N ASP A 339 7.95 25.70 -7.95
CA ASP A 339 6.58 25.61 -8.45
C ASP A 339 5.83 24.36 -7.97
N GLU A 340 6.26 23.80 -6.82
CA GLU A 340 5.73 22.59 -6.20
C GLU A 340 5.96 21.31 -7.02
N CYS A 341 6.73 21.36 -8.10
CA CYS A 341 7.03 20.21 -8.95
C CYS A 341 8.07 19.27 -8.33
N ALA A 342 7.76 17.95 -8.33
CA ALA A 342 8.74 16.89 -8.12
C ALA A 342 9.51 16.61 -9.44
N CYS A 343 10.10 17.65 -10.04
CA CYS A 343 10.81 17.58 -11.30
C CYS A 343 12.28 17.26 -11.08
N GLU A 344 12.92 16.58 -12.06
CA GLU A 344 14.31 16.12 -11.97
C GLU A 344 15.34 17.25 -11.84
N ASP A 345 15.03 18.43 -12.39
CA ASP A 345 15.86 19.63 -12.36
C ASP A 345 15.49 20.61 -11.21
N SER A 346 14.53 20.25 -10.37
CA SER A 346 14.06 21.11 -9.29
C SER A 346 14.96 21.04 -8.05
N VAL A 347 15.79 22.07 -7.86
CA VAL A 347 16.60 22.25 -6.64
C VAL A 347 15.71 22.45 -5.42
N GLY A 348 14.63 23.23 -5.55
CA GLY A 348 13.68 23.48 -4.45
C GLY A 348 13.04 22.19 -3.93
N TYR A 349 12.59 21.31 -4.83
CA TYR A 349 12.09 19.99 -4.45
C TYR A 349 13.14 19.17 -3.68
N THR A 350 14.36 19.13 -4.19
CA THR A 350 15.47 18.39 -3.58
C THR A 350 15.75 18.88 -2.17
N LEU A 351 15.84 20.19 -1.97
CA LEU A 351 16.06 20.81 -0.66
C LEU A 351 14.95 20.43 0.34
N VAL A 352 13.69 20.56 -0.05
CA VAL A 352 12.56 20.26 0.83
C VAL A 352 12.47 18.77 1.15
N LYS A 353 12.66 17.89 0.14
CA LYS A 353 12.66 16.43 0.33
C LYS A 353 13.71 16.01 1.34
N TYR A 354 14.96 16.44 1.18
CA TYR A 354 16.05 16.06 2.08
C TYR A 354 15.92 16.72 3.46
N PHE A 355 15.45 17.95 3.54
CA PHE A 355 15.14 18.57 4.84
C PHE A 355 14.14 17.74 5.64
N ARG A 356 13.04 17.33 5.02
CA ARG A 356 12.06 16.43 5.68
C ARG A 356 12.71 15.13 6.15
N GLN A 357 13.52 14.50 5.31
CA GLN A 357 14.21 13.26 5.66
C GLN A 357 15.13 13.43 6.86
N GLU A 358 15.92 14.52 6.90
CA GLU A 358 16.80 14.84 8.03
C GLU A 358 16.04 15.09 9.32
N VAL A 359 14.92 15.81 9.27
CA VAL A 359 14.08 16.02 10.45
C VAL A 359 13.55 14.68 10.97
N VAL A 360 13.05 13.80 10.10
CA VAL A 360 12.59 12.46 10.50
C VAL A 360 13.74 11.65 11.11
N GLN A 361 14.91 11.66 10.46
CA GLN A 361 16.09 10.96 10.96
C GLN A 361 16.57 11.50 12.32
N THR A 362 16.58 12.80 12.50
CA THR A 362 16.98 13.43 13.76
C THR A 362 16.03 13.04 14.90
N LEU A 363 14.72 13.07 14.65
CA LEU A 363 13.72 12.79 15.68
C LEU A 363 13.59 11.28 15.99
N PHE A 364 13.65 10.42 14.98
CA PHE A 364 13.29 9.02 15.14
C PHE A 364 14.41 8.03 14.83
N GLY A 365 15.55 8.48 14.28
CA GLY A 365 16.63 7.59 13.82
C GLY A 365 17.14 6.64 14.89
N GLY A 366 17.26 7.09 16.15
CA GLY A 366 17.67 6.24 17.27
C GLY A 366 16.67 5.10 17.55
N VAL A 367 15.37 5.42 17.54
CA VAL A 367 14.30 4.42 17.73
C VAL A 367 14.26 3.46 16.56
N LEU A 368 14.29 3.97 15.32
CA LEU A 368 14.27 3.14 14.10
C LEU A 368 15.47 2.18 14.04
N SER A 369 16.66 2.69 14.37
CA SER A 369 17.88 1.86 14.43
C SER A 369 17.78 0.76 15.49
N THR A 370 17.23 1.06 16.66
CA THR A 370 17.03 0.07 17.72
C THR A 370 16.06 -1.04 17.26
N LEU A 371 14.99 -0.69 16.58
CA LEU A 371 14.03 -1.65 16.06
C LEU A 371 14.64 -2.53 14.95
N ASP A 372 15.42 -1.95 14.03
CA ASP A 372 16.12 -2.69 12.99
C ASP A 372 17.13 -3.70 13.59
N GLN A 373 17.85 -3.32 14.65
CA GLN A 373 18.75 -4.23 15.39
C GLN A 373 18.00 -5.39 16.05
N GLN A 374 16.73 -5.20 16.40
CA GLN A 374 15.86 -6.25 16.93
C GLN A 374 15.16 -7.07 15.82
N GLY A 375 15.48 -6.82 14.55
CA GLY A 375 14.89 -7.50 13.40
C GLY A 375 13.48 -7.03 13.05
N VAL A 376 13.08 -5.87 13.55
CA VAL A 376 11.81 -5.20 13.16
C VAL A 376 12.08 -4.29 11.97
N ASN A 377 11.34 -4.49 10.88
CA ASN A 377 11.46 -3.62 9.71
C ASN A 377 10.90 -2.22 10.02
N SER A 378 11.78 -1.30 10.35
CA SER A 378 11.44 0.08 10.72
C SER A 378 10.76 0.87 9.60
N ARG A 379 10.97 0.50 8.30
CA ARG A 379 10.33 1.16 7.15
C ARG A 379 8.81 1.11 7.20
N THR A 380 8.22 0.09 7.84
CA THR A 380 6.77 0.00 8.02
C THR A 380 6.24 1.14 8.88
N LEU A 381 6.99 1.56 9.89
CA LEU A 381 6.61 2.67 10.77
C LEU A 381 6.65 4.02 10.06
N LEU A 382 7.54 4.19 9.09
CA LEU A 382 7.68 5.44 8.32
C LEU A 382 6.41 5.79 7.54
N ARG A 383 5.56 4.82 7.20
CA ARG A 383 4.30 5.07 6.49
C ARG A 383 3.31 5.91 7.31
N GLY A 384 3.35 5.80 8.64
CA GLY A 384 2.44 6.52 9.53
C GLY A 384 3.13 7.58 10.40
N ILE A 385 4.42 7.89 10.20
CA ILE A 385 5.22 8.70 11.11
C ILE A 385 4.90 10.20 11.06
N GLU A 386 4.36 10.67 9.95
CA GLU A 386 4.16 12.11 9.68
C GLU A 386 3.38 12.87 10.76
N PRO A 387 2.24 12.37 11.28
CA PRO A 387 1.53 13.05 12.36
C PRO A 387 2.37 13.18 13.63
N ALA A 388 3.18 12.18 13.97
CA ALA A 388 4.06 12.20 15.13
C ALA A 388 5.20 13.22 14.95
N VAL A 389 5.78 13.32 13.76
CA VAL A 389 6.80 14.32 13.42
C VAL A 389 6.24 15.73 13.63
N TRP A 390 5.08 16.04 13.02
CA TRP A 390 4.45 17.35 13.19
C TRP A 390 4.04 17.64 14.63
N GLN A 391 3.58 16.62 15.37
CA GLN A 391 3.28 16.75 16.80
C GLN A 391 4.53 17.20 17.59
N LEU A 392 5.68 16.58 17.35
CA LEU A 392 6.95 16.92 18.01
C LEU A 392 7.46 18.30 17.60
N ILE A 393 7.40 18.65 16.32
CA ILE A 393 7.78 19.99 15.82
C ILE A 393 6.96 21.08 16.52
N HIS A 394 5.66 20.87 16.72
CA HIS A 394 4.79 21.87 17.33
C HIS A 394 4.92 21.91 18.88
N SER A 395 5.02 20.76 19.53
CA SER A 395 5.01 20.69 21.00
C SER A 395 6.38 20.86 21.63
N GLN A 396 7.47 20.57 20.91
CA GLN A 396 8.87 20.69 21.35
C GLN A 396 9.11 20.22 22.80
N PRO A 397 8.73 18.98 23.15
CA PRO A 397 8.88 18.50 24.52
C PRO A 397 10.38 18.37 24.87
N GLU A 398 10.78 18.85 26.01
CA GLU A 398 12.18 18.85 26.46
C GLU A 398 12.87 17.48 26.39
N SER A 399 12.10 16.39 26.61
CA SER A 399 12.61 15.02 26.55
C SER A 399 12.99 14.54 25.13
N TRP A 400 12.64 15.30 24.09
CA TRP A 400 12.91 15.00 22.67
C TRP A 400 13.82 16.03 22.01
N LEU A 401 14.25 17.05 22.77
CA LEU A 401 15.25 18.00 22.29
C LEU A 401 16.64 17.35 22.34
N PRO A 402 17.48 17.53 21.29
CA PRO A 402 18.84 16.99 21.26
C PRO A 402 19.77 17.63 22.31
#